data_00f5a34513e073efad284792066d45fd
#
_entry.id   00f5a34513e073efad284792066d45fd
#
_cell.length_a   1.000
_cell.length_b   1.000
_cell.length_c   1.000
_cell.angle_alpha   90.00
_cell.angle_beta   90.00
_cell.angle_gamma   90.00
#
_symmetry.space_group_name_H-M   'P 1'
#
loop_
_entity.id
_entity.type
_entity.pdbx_description
1 polymer ?
#
loop_
_entity_poly.entity_id
_entity_poly.type
_entity_poly.pdbx_seq_one_letter_code
_entity_poly.pdbx_strand_id
1 'polypeptide(L)'
;MKVLRTLAFALVAMSLILAACAPATQAPTAAPTKAPVVTEAPTAAPTEPPVAGLTCAEPVKVGLITDASGALAIYGVHILRSFMLGMEYATGAAGSAGEKFDIAQTQENVFKIDDCEIQVFVRDDGSNAENTATVARELIDVQKVNILVGTVSSGATATLQGIALENKIPLIVAPAAANDITGVNFNEYTFRTSRNNYQDAMNECIALTQQYKTFVQIAPDYAFGRGSATAFRDACTLDGGTFVADDIFAPADTTEFTPYMDQIAASGADAYIVTWAGSGFVPLMQSAVDQGVTEKMALGATFIDNVLMPVWYGNAVGSTSGILYHYSAPKNAINDFLKAQDKARYGVMPDLFDADGMNAAIMVVEAIQAANGDVSGDALKGVMEGMTFEGPKGTVFIRPEDHVAIQDMYILKLVNVTDPDANFYEYVDTTRPEPPCLLPETLKARCGALPYGSLSGQ
;
A
#
# COMPACT_ATOMS: atom_id res chain seq x y z
N MET A 1 -36.59 50.20 -2.09
CA MET A 1 -35.40 50.97 -1.72
C MET A 1 -35.66 51.91 -0.55
N LYS A 2 -36.28 51.47 0.53
CA LYS A 2 -36.51 52.28 1.77
C LYS A 2 -36.36 51.53 3.08
N VAL A 3 -35.85 50.30 3.08
CA VAL A 3 -35.67 49.45 4.30
C VAL A 3 -34.20 49.24 4.68
N LEU A 4 -33.25 49.67 3.83
CA LEU A 4 -31.81 49.42 4.05
C LEU A 4 -31.05 50.62 4.68
N ARG A 5 -31.77 51.67 5.13
CA ARG A 5 -31.16 52.86 5.71
C ARG A 5 -31.37 53.03 7.24
N THR A 6 -32.13 52.13 7.86
CA THR A 6 -32.44 52.25 9.33
C THR A 6 -31.65 51.30 10.22
N LEU A 7 -30.78 50.44 9.69
CA LEU A 7 -29.94 49.50 10.48
C LEU A 7 -28.49 49.98 10.72
N ALA A 8 -28.10 51.09 10.08
CA ALA A 8 -26.73 51.61 10.19
C ALA A 8 -26.51 52.63 11.33
N PHE A 9 -27.57 53.10 12.01
CA PHE A 9 -27.47 54.09 13.09
C PHE A 9 -27.61 53.56 14.52
N ALA A 10 -27.88 52.27 14.71
CA ALA A 10 -28.05 51.68 16.03
C ALA A 10 -26.74 51.05 16.62
N LEU A 11 -25.63 51.00 15.89
CA LEU A 11 -24.39 50.37 16.30
C LEU A 11 -23.27 51.34 16.72
N VAL A 12 -23.48 52.67 16.69
CA VAL A 12 -22.50 53.69 17.08
C VAL A 12 -22.82 54.33 18.45
N ALA A 13 -23.98 54.04 19.02
CA ALA A 13 -24.39 54.65 20.30
C ALA A 13 -24.12 53.84 21.56
N MET A 14 -23.42 52.69 21.50
CA MET A 14 -23.20 51.78 22.65
C MET A 14 -21.73 51.63 23.10
N SER A 15 -20.86 52.53 22.64
CA SER A 15 -19.38 52.45 22.95
C SER A 15 -18.86 53.57 23.86
N LEU A 16 -19.66 54.31 24.57
CA LEU A 16 -19.25 55.51 25.32
C LEU A 16 -19.76 55.58 26.76
N ILE A 17 -19.90 54.47 27.51
CA ILE A 17 -20.09 54.53 28.96
C ILE A 17 -19.35 53.33 29.58
N LEU A 18 -18.03 53.45 29.85
CA LEU A 18 -17.29 52.66 30.83
C LEU A 18 -15.88 53.25 30.99
N ALA A 19 -15.81 54.47 31.58
CA ALA A 19 -14.56 55.03 32.01
C ALA A 19 -14.83 55.90 33.24
N ALA A 20 -14.87 55.28 34.42
CA ALA A 20 -14.62 55.96 35.72
C ALA A 20 -14.66 54.92 36.84
N CYS A 21 -13.48 54.47 37.28
CA CYS A 21 -13.13 54.11 38.65
C CYS A 21 -11.72 53.49 38.62
N ALA A 22 -10.67 54.35 38.77
CA ALA A 22 -9.34 53.89 39.06
C ALA A 22 -9.05 54.29 40.54
N PRO A 23 -8.56 53.41 41.44
CA PRO A 23 -8.06 53.76 42.75
C PRO A 23 -6.63 54.31 42.67
N ALA A 24 -6.33 55.22 43.58
CA ALA A 24 -5.12 55.99 43.67
C ALA A 24 -3.83 55.13 43.77
N THR A 25 -2.84 55.49 42.98
CA THR A 25 -1.50 54.93 42.98
C THR A 25 -0.68 55.45 44.19
N GLN A 26 -0.21 54.55 45.04
CA GLN A 26 0.84 54.82 46.02
C GLN A 26 2.21 54.90 45.36
N ALA A 27 3.04 55.84 45.75
CA ALA A 27 4.40 56.05 45.29
C ALA A 27 5.32 54.87 45.67
N PRO A 28 6.25 54.43 44.75
CA PRO A 28 7.15 53.33 45.05
C PRO A 28 8.25 53.73 46.08
N THR A 29 8.37 52.89 47.09
CA THR A 29 9.53 52.91 48.02
C THR A 29 10.75 52.34 47.29
N ALA A 30 11.87 53.05 47.35
CA ALA A 30 13.14 52.68 46.76
C ALA A 30 13.63 51.30 47.27
N ALA A 31 13.90 50.38 46.38
CA ALA A 31 14.49 49.06 46.65
C ALA A 31 16.02 49.21 46.84
N PRO A 32 16.64 48.38 47.69
CA PRO A 32 18.09 48.37 47.85
C PRO A 32 18.86 47.92 46.64
N THR A 33 19.93 48.62 46.29
CA THR A 33 20.87 48.35 45.22
C THR A 33 21.54 46.99 45.45
N LYS A 34 21.29 46.04 44.55
CA LYS A 34 22.04 44.78 44.51
C LYS A 34 23.41 44.99 43.88
N ALA A 35 24.42 44.37 44.50
CA ALA A 35 25.79 44.34 44.02
C ALA A 35 25.85 43.69 42.56
N PRO A 36 26.86 44.04 41.73
CA PRO A 36 26.96 43.51 40.38
C PRO A 36 27.15 42.00 40.42
N VAL A 37 26.24 41.31 39.76
CA VAL A 37 26.37 39.84 39.46
C VAL A 37 27.45 39.70 38.40
N VAL A 38 28.53 39.01 38.71
CA VAL A 38 29.52 38.56 37.72
C VAL A 38 28.80 37.57 36.85
N THR A 39 28.54 37.94 35.61
CA THR A 39 27.99 37.06 34.58
C THR A 39 29.13 36.13 34.17
N GLU A 40 29.12 34.89 34.62
CA GLU A 40 29.94 33.84 34.03
C GLU A 40 29.55 33.72 32.53
N ALA A 41 30.55 33.69 31.68
CA ALA A 41 30.36 33.45 30.26
C ALA A 41 29.64 32.09 30.07
N PRO A 42 28.70 31.99 29.09
CA PRO A 42 28.00 30.73 28.84
C PRO A 42 29.07 29.67 28.52
N THR A 43 29.15 28.62 29.34
CA THR A 43 29.88 27.40 29.00
C THR A 43 29.28 26.89 27.70
N ALA A 44 30.09 26.79 26.64
CA ALA A 44 29.65 26.18 25.39
C ALA A 44 29.04 24.81 25.70
N ALA A 45 27.80 24.59 25.23
CA ALA A 45 27.19 23.29 25.31
C ALA A 45 28.12 22.27 24.69
N PRO A 46 28.25 21.05 25.23
CA PRO A 46 29.02 20.02 24.59
C PRO A 46 28.51 19.85 23.14
N THR A 47 29.36 20.06 22.17
CA THR A 47 29.06 19.73 20.78
C THR A 47 28.86 18.20 20.76
N GLU A 48 27.65 17.73 20.51
CA GLU A 48 27.45 16.33 20.22
C GLU A 48 28.42 15.93 19.11
N PRO A 49 29.13 14.77 19.27
CA PRO A 49 29.98 14.29 18.19
C PRO A 49 29.13 14.17 16.93
N PRO A 50 29.68 14.50 15.75
CA PRO A 50 28.95 14.33 14.49
C PRO A 50 28.42 12.90 14.46
N VAL A 51 27.11 12.71 14.21
CA VAL A 51 26.53 11.41 13.98
C VAL A 51 27.32 10.83 12.80
N ALA A 52 28.02 9.71 13.02
CA ALA A 52 28.74 9.04 11.95
C ALA A 52 27.73 8.65 10.88
N GLY A 53 27.96 9.02 9.63
CA GLY A 53 27.11 8.60 8.51
C GLY A 53 27.09 7.09 8.38
N LEU A 54 26.08 6.54 7.70
CA LEU A 54 25.96 5.11 7.46
C LEU A 54 27.17 4.60 6.65
N THR A 55 27.79 3.53 7.13
CA THR A 55 28.92 2.87 6.46
C THR A 55 28.63 1.38 6.32
N CYS A 56 28.73 0.84 5.10
CA CYS A 56 28.63 -0.58 4.83
C CYS A 56 30.01 -1.14 4.49
N ALA A 57 30.37 -2.31 5.06
CA ALA A 57 31.66 -2.93 4.80
C ALA A 57 31.83 -3.37 3.33
N GLU A 58 30.73 -3.76 2.70
CA GLU A 58 30.62 -4.15 1.30
C GLU A 58 29.32 -3.55 0.73
N PRO A 59 29.18 -3.40 -0.60
CA PRO A 59 27.92 -2.97 -1.20
C PRO A 59 26.76 -3.88 -0.80
N VAL A 60 25.65 -3.27 -0.37
CA VAL A 60 24.42 -4.02 -0.08
C VAL A 60 23.76 -4.39 -1.40
N LYS A 61 23.34 -5.64 -1.54
CA LYS A 61 22.76 -6.15 -2.78
C LYS A 61 21.31 -6.54 -2.59
N VAL A 62 20.45 -6.00 -3.45
CA VAL A 62 18.99 -6.22 -3.42
C VAL A 62 18.58 -6.90 -4.72
N GLY A 63 17.89 -8.02 -4.62
CA GLY A 63 17.28 -8.71 -5.76
C GLY A 63 15.80 -8.34 -5.88
N LEU A 64 15.41 -7.58 -6.90
CA LEU A 64 14.03 -7.28 -7.25
C LEU A 64 13.54 -8.27 -8.30
N ILE A 65 12.56 -9.09 -7.94
CA ILE A 65 11.91 -10.04 -8.87
C ILE A 65 10.50 -9.53 -9.17
N THR A 66 10.18 -9.34 -10.43
CA THR A 66 8.87 -8.82 -10.87
C THR A 66 8.42 -9.51 -12.15
N ASP A 67 7.15 -9.38 -12.51
CA ASP A 67 6.63 -9.84 -13.79
C ASP A 67 6.79 -8.75 -14.85
N ALA A 68 7.64 -8.96 -15.84
CA ALA A 68 7.79 -8.03 -16.97
C ALA A 68 7.24 -8.60 -18.29
N SER A 69 6.94 -9.90 -18.36
CA SER A 69 6.55 -10.59 -19.60
C SER A 69 5.34 -11.52 -19.48
N GLY A 70 4.85 -11.78 -18.27
CA GLY A 70 3.75 -12.70 -18.01
C GLY A 70 2.37 -12.05 -17.99
N ALA A 71 1.39 -12.78 -17.48
CA ALA A 71 -0.01 -12.35 -17.41
C ALA A 71 -0.24 -11.15 -16.46
N LEU A 72 0.66 -10.89 -15.53
CA LEU A 72 0.59 -9.82 -14.56
C LEU A 72 1.59 -8.67 -14.83
N ALA A 73 2.14 -8.60 -16.06
CA ALA A 73 3.17 -7.63 -16.43
C ALA A 73 2.72 -6.17 -16.24
N ILE A 74 1.42 -5.87 -16.39
CA ILE A 74 0.87 -4.54 -16.11
C ILE A 74 1.18 -4.10 -14.66
N TYR A 75 1.13 -5.03 -13.71
CA TYR A 75 1.44 -4.74 -12.30
C TYR A 75 2.95 -4.80 -12.02
N GLY A 76 3.67 -5.63 -12.75
CA GLY A 76 5.12 -5.71 -12.64
C GLY A 76 5.81 -4.40 -13.00
N VAL A 77 5.29 -3.66 -13.98
CA VAL A 77 5.82 -2.34 -14.32
C VAL A 77 5.57 -1.29 -13.23
N HIS A 78 4.45 -1.37 -12.51
CA HIS A 78 4.19 -0.50 -11.36
C HIS A 78 5.24 -0.71 -10.27
N ILE A 79 5.51 -1.97 -9.93
CA ILE A 79 6.52 -2.32 -8.91
C ILE A 79 7.92 -1.88 -9.35
N LEU A 80 8.32 -2.17 -10.59
CA LEU A 80 9.66 -1.83 -11.07
C LEU A 80 9.93 -0.32 -10.98
N ARG A 81 9.04 0.50 -11.58
CA ARG A 81 9.23 1.95 -11.61
C ARG A 81 9.18 2.56 -10.22
N SER A 82 8.19 2.18 -9.41
CA SER A 82 7.99 2.77 -8.10
C SER A 82 9.04 2.32 -7.07
N PHE A 83 9.56 1.10 -7.19
CA PHE A 83 10.70 0.65 -6.40
C PHE A 83 11.94 1.50 -6.68
N MET A 84 12.27 1.74 -7.96
CA MET A 84 13.43 2.58 -8.33
C MET A 84 13.24 4.02 -7.87
N LEU A 85 12.04 4.60 -8.03
CA LEU A 85 11.73 5.93 -7.51
C LEU A 85 11.80 5.99 -5.98
N GLY A 86 11.38 4.92 -5.31
CA GLY A 86 11.49 4.77 -3.86
C GLY A 86 12.93 4.71 -3.38
N MET A 87 13.81 4.00 -4.11
CA MET A 87 15.24 4.00 -3.84
C MET A 87 15.85 5.40 -3.98
N GLU A 88 15.51 6.13 -5.05
CA GLU A 88 15.95 7.52 -5.22
C GLU A 88 15.47 8.43 -4.08
N TYR A 89 14.20 8.28 -3.69
CA TYR A 89 13.61 9.05 -2.59
C TYR A 89 14.32 8.77 -1.27
N ALA A 90 14.41 7.49 -0.90
CA ALA A 90 14.93 7.07 0.40
C ALA A 90 16.44 7.32 0.56
N THR A 91 17.20 7.32 -0.53
CA THR A 91 18.64 7.65 -0.53
C THR A 91 18.91 9.13 -0.73
N GLY A 92 17.89 9.94 -1.04
CA GLY A 92 18.07 11.37 -1.38
C GLY A 92 18.74 11.62 -2.73
N ALA A 93 18.83 10.61 -3.59
CA ALA A 93 19.58 10.61 -4.84
C ALA A 93 18.66 10.65 -6.08
N ALA A 94 17.76 11.63 -6.14
CA ALA A 94 16.81 11.77 -7.24
C ALA A 94 17.50 11.78 -8.62
N GLY A 95 16.97 10.98 -9.55
CA GLY A 95 17.54 10.82 -10.90
C GLY A 95 18.68 9.82 -11.02
N SER A 96 19.12 9.18 -9.94
CA SER A 96 20.27 8.26 -9.95
C SER A 96 20.02 6.98 -10.73
N ALA A 97 18.77 6.54 -10.89
CA ALA A 97 18.40 5.35 -11.65
C ALA A 97 18.07 5.63 -13.13
N GLY A 98 18.22 6.89 -13.60
CA GLY A 98 17.97 7.27 -14.98
C GLY A 98 16.52 7.75 -15.26
N GLU A 99 16.21 8.02 -16.54
CA GLU A 99 14.93 8.63 -16.92
C GLU A 99 13.78 7.64 -16.97
N LYS A 100 14.02 6.41 -17.43
CA LYS A 100 13.01 5.35 -17.55
C LYS A 100 13.56 4.06 -17.02
N PHE A 101 12.67 3.28 -16.41
CA PHE A 101 12.96 1.96 -15.85
C PHE A 101 12.22 0.89 -16.64
N ASP A 102 12.95 0.05 -17.33
CA ASP A 102 12.46 -1.21 -17.89
C ASP A 102 13.47 -2.32 -17.63
N ILE A 103 13.02 -3.57 -17.75
CA ILE A 103 13.86 -4.72 -17.38
C ILE A 103 15.17 -4.79 -18.17
N ALA A 104 15.17 -4.34 -19.44
CA ALA A 104 16.34 -4.40 -20.30
C ALA A 104 17.38 -3.35 -19.93
N GLN A 105 16.94 -2.19 -19.45
CA GLN A 105 17.81 -1.05 -19.11
C GLN A 105 18.21 -1.05 -17.62
N THR A 106 17.40 -1.67 -16.74
CA THR A 106 17.52 -1.55 -15.29
C THR A 106 17.81 -2.88 -14.58
N GLN A 107 18.47 -3.80 -15.26
CA GLN A 107 18.86 -5.09 -14.66
C GLN A 107 19.81 -4.94 -13.47
N GLU A 108 20.57 -3.86 -13.44
CA GLU A 108 21.41 -3.47 -12.31
C GLU A 108 21.39 -1.95 -12.16
N ASN A 109 21.13 -1.46 -10.94
CA ASN A 109 21.18 -0.04 -10.60
C ASN A 109 21.91 0.16 -9.28
N VAL A 110 22.64 1.29 -9.16
CA VAL A 110 23.45 1.61 -7.99
C VAL A 110 22.92 2.88 -7.35
N PHE A 111 22.64 2.79 -6.05
CA PHE A 111 22.25 3.90 -5.19
C PHE A 111 23.28 4.06 -4.08
N LYS A 112 23.28 5.21 -3.42
CA LYS A 112 24.21 5.46 -2.32
C LYS A 112 23.54 6.30 -1.23
N ILE A 113 23.73 5.90 0.02
CA ILE A 113 23.40 6.69 1.18
C ILE A 113 24.65 6.78 2.07
N ASP A 114 25.15 8.01 2.32
CA ASP A 114 26.43 8.26 2.96
C ASP A 114 27.57 7.48 2.28
N ASP A 115 28.24 6.58 3.02
CA ASP A 115 29.29 5.71 2.48
C ASP A 115 28.80 4.26 2.21
N CYS A 116 27.49 4.01 2.25
CA CYS A 116 26.90 2.72 1.94
C CYS A 116 26.37 2.69 0.49
N GLU A 117 26.93 1.85 -0.36
CA GLU A 117 26.46 1.57 -1.71
C GLU A 117 25.40 0.49 -1.69
N ILE A 118 24.30 0.68 -2.46
CA ILE A 118 23.21 -0.27 -2.61
C ILE A 118 23.05 -0.61 -4.09
N GLN A 119 23.24 -1.87 -4.45
CA GLN A 119 23.11 -2.41 -5.81
C GLN A 119 21.76 -3.14 -5.94
N VAL A 120 20.94 -2.76 -6.92
CA VAL A 120 19.64 -3.40 -7.20
C VAL A 120 19.73 -4.19 -8.49
N PHE A 121 19.51 -5.50 -8.41
CA PHE A 121 19.46 -6.44 -9.52
C PHE A 121 18.01 -6.79 -9.83
N VAL A 122 17.54 -6.49 -11.03
CA VAL A 122 16.16 -6.76 -11.46
C VAL A 122 16.10 -8.05 -12.27
N ARG A 123 15.09 -8.89 -12.01
CA ARG A 123 14.81 -10.11 -12.77
C ARG A 123 13.32 -10.23 -13.07
N ASP A 124 13.04 -10.71 -14.27
CA ASP A 124 11.71 -11.07 -14.73
C ASP A 124 11.42 -12.54 -14.40
N ASP A 125 10.35 -12.80 -13.66
CA ASP A 125 9.89 -14.16 -13.38
C ASP A 125 8.71 -14.61 -14.25
N GLY A 126 8.10 -13.69 -15.01
CA GLY A 126 6.92 -13.95 -15.82
C GLY A 126 5.74 -14.51 -15.02
N SER A 127 5.69 -14.24 -13.71
CA SER A 127 4.71 -14.82 -12.76
C SER A 127 4.71 -16.35 -12.72
N ASN A 128 5.82 -16.99 -13.11
CA ASN A 128 5.98 -18.43 -13.18
C ASN A 128 6.85 -18.94 -12.02
N ALA A 129 6.33 -19.86 -11.20
CA ALA A 129 7.00 -20.36 -10.00
C ALA A 129 8.37 -21.04 -10.27
N GLU A 130 8.50 -21.76 -11.40
CA GLU A 130 9.76 -22.42 -11.78
C GLU A 130 10.80 -21.40 -12.21
N ASN A 131 10.39 -20.40 -12.98
CA ASN A 131 11.27 -19.30 -13.37
C ASN A 131 11.66 -18.46 -12.15
N THR A 132 10.73 -18.16 -11.23
CA THR A 132 11.00 -17.49 -9.95
C THR A 132 12.10 -18.23 -9.18
N ALA A 133 12.01 -19.56 -9.09
CA ALA A 133 13.03 -20.35 -8.41
C ALA A 133 14.42 -20.23 -9.10
N THR A 134 14.43 -20.19 -10.43
CA THR A 134 15.66 -20.08 -11.22
C THR A 134 16.33 -18.72 -11.00
N VAL A 135 15.58 -17.62 -11.16
CA VAL A 135 16.14 -16.27 -11.02
C VAL A 135 16.49 -15.94 -9.56
N ALA A 136 15.72 -16.46 -8.58
CA ALA A 136 16.03 -16.28 -7.17
C ALA A 136 17.37 -16.95 -6.78
N ARG A 137 17.61 -18.18 -7.25
CA ARG A 137 18.89 -18.87 -7.01
C ARG A 137 20.05 -18.16 -7.71
N GLU A 138 19.85 -17.63 -8.93
CA GLU A 138 20.87 -16.81 -9.59
C GLU A 138 21.21 -15.57 -8.77
N LEU A 139 20.22 -14.84 -8.27
CA LEU A 139 20.41 -13.67 -7.42
C LEU A 139 21.16 -14.02 -6.12
N ILE A 140 20.85 -15.16 -5.51
CA ILE A 140 21.49 -15.60 -4.26
C ILE A 140 22.89 -16.14 -4.51
N ASP A 141 23.05 -17.06 -5.49
CA ASP A 141 24.27 -17.81 -5.68
C ASP A 141 25.34 -17.06 -6.46
N VAL A 142 24.93 -16.23 -7.42
CA VAL A 142 25.84 -15.47 -8.30
C VAL A 142 25.99 -14.04 -7.82
N GLN A 143 24.86 -13.29 -7.66
CA GLN A 143 24.92 -11.89 -7.24
C GLN A 143 25.18 -11.71 -5.76
N LYS A 144 24.87 -12.73 -4.93
CA LYS A 144 25.02 -12.69 -3.46
C LYS A 144 24.15 -11.60 -2.82
N VAL A 145 22.87 -11.56 -3.18
CA VAL A 145 21.93 -10.57 -2.64
C VAL A 145 21.71 -10.77 -1.13
N ASN A 146 21.55 -9.66 -0.42
CA ASN A 146 21.28 -9.60 1.01
C ASN A 146 19.77 -9.53 1.31
N ILE A 147 18.99 -8.97 0.38
CA ILE A 147 17.55 -8.77 0.50
C ILE A 147 16.90 -9.17 -0.82
N LEU A 148 15.76 -9.85 -0.74
CA LEU A 148 14.88 -10.13 -1.88
C LEU A 148 13.62 -9.26 -1.79
N VAL A 149 13.13 -8.78 -2.94
CA VAL A 149 11.87 -8.02 -3.07
C VAL A 149 11.03 -8.64 -4.19
N GLY A 150 9.74 -8.79 -3.98
CA GLY A 150 8.82 -9.34 -5.00
C GLY A 150 7.92 -10.42 -4.40
N THR A 151 7.19 -11.19 -5.20
CA THR A 151 6.92 -11.06 -6.64
C THR A 151 5.49 -10.55 -6.86
N VAL A 152 5.04 -10.48 -8.12
CA VAL A 152 3.66 -10.07 -8.44
C VAL A 152 2.66 -11.21 -8.17
N SER A 153 2.95 -12.41 -8.66
CA SER A 153 2.11 -13.60 -8.47
C SER A 153 2.23 -14.18 -7.07
N SER A 154 1.11 -14.38 -6.39
CA SER A 154 1.10 -15.03 -5.06
C SER A 154 1.63 -16.46 -5.09
N GLY A 155 1.41 -17.19 -6.20
CA GLY A 155 1.96 -18.54 -6.38
C GLY A 155 3.49 -18.53 -6.53
N ALA A 156 4.03 -17.59 -7.31
CA ALA A 156 5.46 -17.33 -7.44
C ALA A 156 6.09 -16.88 -6.12
N THR A 157 5.40 -16.00 -5.38
CA THR A 157 5.83 -15.55 -4.05
C THR A 157 5.98 -16.71 -3.07
N ALA A 158 5.06 -17.69 -3.07
CA ALA A 158 5.17 -18.86 -2.18
C ALA A 158 6.45 -19.67 -2.46
N THR A 159 6.86 -19.79 -3.73
CA THR A 159 8.14 -20.40 -4.11
C THR A 159 9.32 -19.58 -3.58
N LEU A 160 9.28 -18.26 -3.77
CA LEU A 160 10.34 -17.35 -3.30
C LEU A 160 10.48 -17.36 -1.78
N GLN A 161 9.36 -17.46 -1.03
CA GLN A 161 9.36 -17.58 0.43
C GLN A 161 10.18 -18.80 0.93
N GLY A 162 9.99 -19.95 0.29
CA GLY A 162 10.76 -21.17 0.64
C GLY A 162 12.27 -20.97 0.43
N ILE A 163 12.64 -20.35 -0.69
CA ILE A 163 14.05 -20.08 -1.04
C ILE A 163 14.66 -19.04 -0.08
N ALA A 164 13.93 -17.99 0.23
CA ALA A 164 14.34 -16.93 1.16
C ALA A 164 14.61 -17.52 2.57
N LEU A 165 13.70 -18.34 3.07
CA LEU A 165 13.84 -19.04 4.36
C LEU A 165 15.06 -19.98 4.38
N GLU A 166 15.24 -20.82 3.34
CA GLU A 166 16.36 -21.74 3.21
C GLU A 166 17.71 -21.02 3.31
N ASN A 167 17.80 -19.83 2.74
CA ASN A 167 19.02 -19.03 2.69
C ASN A 167 19.12 -17.97 3.79
N LYS A 168 18.09 -17.84 4.64
CA LYS A 168 17.98 -16.80 5.68
C LYS A 168 18.13 -15.39 5.14
N ILE A 169 17.51 -15.11 4.01
CA ILE A 169 17.52 -13.81 3.35
C ILE A 169 16.13 -13.18 3.55
N PRO A 170 16.03 -11.95 4.07
CA PRO A 170 14.75 -11.27 4.16
C PRO A 170 14.10 -11.09 2.78
N LEU A 171 12.80 -11.41 2.71
CA LEU A 171 11.94 -11.20 1.55
C LEU A 171 10.91 -10.14 1.88
N ILE A 172 10.88 -9.05 1.12
CA ILE A 172 9.86 -8.01 1.19
C ILE A 172 8.86 -8.25 0.05
N VAL A 173 7.62 -8.59 0.40
CA VAL A 173 6.58 -8.93 -0.56
C VAL A 173 5.84 -7.67 -1.02
N ALA A 174 5.86 -7.43 -2.33
CA ALA A 174 5.11 -6.42 -3.06
C ALA A 174 4.90 -6.85 -4.51
N PRO A 175 3.66 -6.83 -5.08
CA PRO A 175 2.37 -6.52 -4.46
C PRO A 175 1.51 -7.76 -4.12
N ALA A 176 2.06 -8.99 -4.19
CA ALA A 176 1.29 -10.21 -4.01
C ALA A 176 0.40 -10.19 -2.75
N ALA A 177 -0.88 -10.58 -2.90
CA ALA A 177 -1.91 -10.33 -1.89
C ALA A 177 -2.42 -11.56 -1.14
N ALA A 178 -2.06 -12.81 -1.55
CA ALA A 178 -2.61 -13.99 -0.88
C ALA A 178 -2.40 -13.94 0.64
N ASN A 179 -3.45 -14.29 1.37
CA ASN A 179 -3.43 -14.36 2.83
C ASN A 179 -2.37 -15.35 3.34
N ASP A 180 -2.16 -16.44 2.59
CA ASP A 180 -1.25 -17.52 2.95
C ASP A 180 0.19 -17.05 3.17
N ILE A 181 0.61 -15.99 2.47
CA ILE A 181 2.00 -15.49 2.50
C ILE A 181 2.42 -15.10 3.93
N THR A 182 1.56 -14.39 4.65
CA THR A 182 1.78 -14.00 6.06
C THR A 182 0.80 -14.74 6.99
N GLY A 183 0.21 -15.83 6.51
CA GLY A 183 -0.67 -16.76 7.18
C GLY A 183 -0.03 -18.14 7.29
N VAL A 184 -0.66 -19.15 6.67
CA VAL A 184 -0.22 -20.55 6.79
C VAL A 184 1.20 -20.82 6.27
N ASN A 185 1.71 -19.99 5.35
CA ASN A 185 3.08 -20.07 4.82
C ASN A 185 4.05 -19.11 5.52
N PHE A 186 3.62 -18.47 6.63
CA PHE A 186 4.46 -17.55 7.38
C PHE A 186 5.83 -18.16 7.69
N ASN A 187 6.87 -17.36 7.51
CA ASN A 187 8.19 -17.60 8.05
C ASN A 187 8.84 -16.29 8.51
N GLU A 188 9.81 -16.39 9.40
CA GLU A 188 10.41 -15.25 10.07
C GLU A 188 11.22 -14.31 9.15
N TYR A 189 11.52 -14.70 7.91
CA TYR A 189 12.25 -13.88 6.93
C TYR A 189 11.33 -13.24 5.88
N THR A 190 10.02 -13.44 5.95
CA THR A 190 9.07 -12.85 4.99
C THR A 190 8.30 -11.70 5.63
N PHE A 191 8.38 -10.55 5.01
CA PHE A 191 7.69 -9.31 5.40
C PHE A 191 6.83 -8.82 4.24
N ARG A 192 5.78 -8.08 4.53
CA ARG A 192 4.90 -7.52 3.52
C ARG A 192 4.91 -5.99 3.60
N THR A 193 5.03 -5.29 2.47
CA THR A 193 4.74 -3.87 2.35
C THR A 193 3.45 -3.60 1.58
N SER A 194 2.92 -4.63 0.91
CA SER A 194 1.59 -4.62 0.30
C SER A 194 0.50 -5.03 1.30
N ARG A 195 -0.75 -4.81 0.91
CA ARG A 195 -1.92 -5.34 1.63
C ARG A 195 -2.08 -6.84 1.39
N ASN A 196 -2.97 -7.49 2.15
CA ASN A 196 -3.44 -8.85 1.88
C ASN A 196 -4.92 -8.87 1.46
N ASN A 197 -5.43 -10.05 1.08
CA ASN A 197 -6.82 -10.20 0.63
C ASN A 197 -7.85 -9.77 1.68
N TYR A 198 -7.58 -9.97 2.98
CA TYR A 198 -8.49 -9.51 4.03
C TYR A 198 -8.56 -7.99 4.11
N GLN A 199 -7.44 -7.30 3.92
CA GLN A 199 -7.44 -5.84 3.90
C GLN A 199 -8.22 -5.29 2.70
N ASP A 200 -8.09 -5.90 1.52
CA ASP A 200 -8.91 -5.56 0.35
C ASP A 200 -10.40 -5.76 0.66
N ALA A 201 -10.78 -6.93 1.17
CA ALA A 201 -12.16 -7.27 1.48
C ALA A 201 -12.78 -6.38 2.57
N MET A 202 -12.05 -6.14 3.67
CA MET A 202 -12.51 -5.26 4.75
C MET A 202 -12.73 -3.83 4.26
N ASN A 203 -11.80 -3.31 3.44
CA ASN A 203 -11.94 -1.98 2.88
C ASN A 203 -13.13 -1.87 1.93
N GLU A 204 -13.32 -2.86 1.06
CA GLU A 204 -14.37 -2.88 0.04
C GLU A 204 -15.75 -3.10 0.63
N CYS A 205 -15.91 -4.06 1.57
CA CYS A 205 -17.21 -4.43 2.11
C CYS A 205 -17.89 -3.28 2.87
N ILE A 206 -17.14 -2.34 3.45
CA ILE A 206 -17.67 -1.10 4.05
C ILE A 206 -18.52 -0.33 3.04
N ALA A 207 -18.05 -0.20 1.80
CA ALA A 207 -18.77 0.52 0.75
C ALA A 207 -19.84 -0.34 0.08
N LEU A 208 -19.56 -1.61 -0.20
CA LEU A 208 -20.47 -2.52 -0.89
C LEU A 208 -21.74 -2.79 -0.10
N THR A 209 -21.63 -3.10 1.20
CA THR A 209 -22.78 -3.46 2.03
C THR A 209 -23.70 -2.28 2.35
N GLN A 210 -23.23 -1.04 2.14
CA GLN A 210 -24.09 0.14 2.18
C GLN A 210 -24.96 0.27 0.92
N GLN A 211 -24.48 -0.21 -0.22
CA GLN A 211 -25.13 -0.08 -1.53
C GLN A 211 -25.96 -1.32 -1.88
N TYR A 212 -25.47 -2.52 -1.52
CA TYR A 212 -26.02 -3.82 -1.91
C TYR A 212 -26.14 -4.74 -0.69
N LYS A 213 -27.05 -5.73 -0.73
CA LYS A 213 -27.25 -6.65 0.38
C LYS A 213 -26.96 -8.11 0.03
N THR A 214 -27.09 -8.47 -1.22
CA THR A 214 -26.86 -9.85 -1.66
C THR A 214 -25.75 -9.91 -2.70
N PHE A 215 -24.87 -10.91 -2.54
CA PHE A 215 -23.65 -11.05 -3.33
C PHE A 215 -23.48 -12.46 -3.92
N VAL A 216 -22.85 -12.52 -5.05
CA VAL A 216 -22.20 -13.70 -5.62
C VAL A 216 -20.78 -13.31 -6.01
N GLN A 217 -19.84 -14.26 -6.04
CA GLN A 217 -18.45 -13.92 -6.38
C GLN A 217 -17.80 -14.94 -7.30
N ILE A 218 -16.85 -14.44 -8.11
CA ILE A 218 -15.98 -15.24 -8.96
C ILE A 218 -14.51 -14.88 -8.72
N ALA A 219 -13.67 -15.90 -8.65
CA ALA A 219 -12.24 -15.74 -8.42
C ALA A 219 -11.43 -16.79 -9.18
N PRO A 220 -10.13 -16.55 -9.49
CA PRO A 220 -9.27 -17.54 -10.09
C PRO A 220 -8.92 -18.64 -9.07
N ASP A 221 -8.82 -19.88 -9.57
CA ASP A 221 -8.60 -21.07 -8.74
C ASP A 221 -7.12 -21.26 -8.34
N TYR A 222 -6.60 -20.32 -7.53
CA TYR A 222 -5.29 -20.45 -6.85
C TYR A 222 -5.27 -19.64 -5.55
N ALA A 223 -4.16 -19.64 -4.80
CA ALA A 223 -4.06 -19.07 -3.45
C ALA A 223 -4.60 -17.64 -3.32
N PHE A 224 -4.33 -16.76 -4.31
CA PHE A 224 -4.87 -15.39 -4.33
C PHE A 224 -6.41 -15.40 -4.38
N GLY A 225 -7.00 -16.07 -5.38
CA GLY A 225 -8.45 -16.05 -5.59
C GLY A 225 -9.24 -16.74 -4.47
N ARG A 226 -8.76 -17.90 -4.01
CA ARG A 226 -9.39 -18.62 -2.89
C ARG A 226 -9.33 -17.83 -1.58
N GLY A 227 -8.16 -17.25 -1.28
CA GLY A 227 -7.99 -16.39 -0.10
C GLY A 227 -8.84 -15.13 -0.17
N SER A 228 -9.00 -14.54 -1.36
CA SER A 228 -9.86 -13.38 -1.59
C SER A 228 -11.33 -13.73 -1.38
N ALA A 229 -11.83 -14.82 -2.00
CA ALA A 229 -13.21 -15.25 -1.86
C ALA A 229 -13.57 -15.50 -0.38
N THR A 230 -12.69 -16.17 0.38
CA THR A 230 -12.87 -16.36 1.82
C THR A 230 -12.93 -15.01 2.56
N ALA A 231 -12.03 -14.10 2.26
CA ALA A 231 -11.95 -12.79 2.92
C ALA A 231 -13.19 -11.92 2.64
N PHE A 232 -13.65 -11.88 1.37
CA PHE A 232 -14.86 -11.14 1.00
C PHE A 232 -16.12 -11.73 1.68
N ARG A 233 -16.23 -13.05 1.70
CA ARG A 233 -17.35 -13.70 2.38
C ARG A 233 -17.36 -13.36 3.87
N ASP A 234 -16.23 -13.42 4.54
CA ASP A 234 -16.10 -13.11 5.97
C ASP A 234 -16.39 -11.62 6.22
N ALA A 235 -15.70 -10.70 5.53
CA ALA A 235 -15.84 -9.26 5.74
C ALA A 235 -17.23 -8.74 5.40
N CYS A 236 -17.76 -9.06 4.21
CA CYS A 236 -19.08 -8.57 3.81
C CYS A 236 -20.21 -9.17 4.66
N THR A 237 -20.05 -10.42 5.14
CA THR A 237 -21.05 -11.00 6.07
C THR A 237 -21.02 -10.30 7.42
N LEU A 238 -19.82 -9.95 7.92
CA LEU A 238 -19.68 -9.19 9.17
C LEU A 238 -20.35 -7.81 9.05
N ASP A 239 -20.27 -7.17 7.87
CA ASP A 239 -20.90 -5.88 7.58
C ASP A 239 -22.37 -5.98 7.16
N GLY A 240 -23.00 -7.15 7.30
CA GLY A 240 -24.44 -7.40 7.10
C GLY A 240 -24.84 -7.73 5.66
N GLY A 241 -23.89 -8.11 4.81
CA GLY A 241 -24.13 -8.68 3.49
C GLY A 241 -24.45 -10.18 3.53
N THR A 242 -24.98 -10.72 2.45
CA THR A 242 -25.31 -12.14 2.32
C THR A 242 -24.86 -12.67 0.97
N PHE A 243 -24.11 -13.77 0.96
CA PHE A 243 -23.79 -14.49 -0.27
C PHE A 243 -24.89 -15.49 -0.59
N VAL A 244 -25.54 -15.34 -1.75
CA VAL A 244 -26.71 -16.14 -2.15
C VAL A 244 -26.35 -17.37 -2.99
N ALA A 245 -25.07 -17.57 -3.27
CA ALA A 245 -24.54 -18.73 -3.98
C ALA A 245 -23.18 -19.14 -3.40
N ASP A 246 -22.72 -20.34 -3.78
CA ASP A 246 -21.35 -20.78 -3.53
C ASP A 246 -20.34 -19.91 -4.32
N ASP A 247 -19.08 -19.89 -3.84
CA ASP A 247 -18.02 -19.20 -4.53
C ASP A 247 -17.70 -19.88 -5.85
N ILE A 248 -17.63 -19.08 -6.92
CA ILE A 248 -17.35 -19.58 -8.27
C ILE A 248 -15.83 -19.46 -8.51
N PHE A 249 -15.19 -20.58 -8.82
CA PHE A 249 -13.78 -20.63 -9.15
C PHE A 249 -13.57 -21.06 -10.58
N ALA A 250 -12.73 -20.34 -11.33
CA ALA A 250 -12.31 -20.69 -12.68
C ALA A 250 -10.79 -20.84 -12.74
N PRO A 251 -10.22 -21.76 -13.53
CA PRO A 251 -8.79 -21.84 -13.75
C PRO A 251 -8.19 -20.48 -14.11
N ALA A 252 -6.98 -20.17 -13.61
CA ALA A 252 -6.36 -18.85 -13.79
C ALA A 252 -6.07 -18.50 -15.26
N ASP A 253 -5.95 -19.51 -16.13
CA ASP A 253 -5.74 -19.40 -17.57
C ASP A 253 -7.05 -19.43 -18.39
N THR A 254 -8.20 -19.31 -17.72
CA THR A 254 -9.52 -19.29 -18.38
C THR A 254 -9.62 -18.11 -19.34
N THR A 255 -10.06 -18.37 -20.55
CA THR A 255 -10.34 -17.37 -21.60
C THR A 255 -11.81 -17.33 -22.02
N GLU A 256 -12.61 -18.34 -21.63
CA GLU A 256 -14.03 -18.46 -21.91
C GLU A 256 -14.84 -18.49 -20.60
N PHE A 257 -15.53 -17.40 -20.31
CA PHE A 257 -16.22 -17.21 -19.04
C PHE A 257 -17.74 -17.39 -19.09
N THR A 258 -18.34 -17.66 -20.25
CA THR A 258 -19.80 -17.82 -20.42
C THR A 258 -20.43 -18.77 -19.38
N PRO A 259 -19.90 -19.98 -19.09
CA PRO A 259 -20.52 -20.86 -18.11
C PRO A 259 -20.50 -20.32 -16.67
N TYR A 260 -19.53 -19.47 -16.36
CA TYR A 260 -19.42 -18.83 -15.05
C TYR A 260 -20.36 -17.62 -14.94
N MET A 261 -20.49 -16.84 -16.00
CA MET A 261 -21.43 -15.72 -16.06
C MET A 261 -22.89 -16.20 -16.01
N ASP A 262 -23.21 -17.34 -16.60
CA ASP A 262 -24.53 -17.99 -16.48
C ASP A 262 -24.86 -18.33 -15.00
N GLN A 263 -23.90 -18.82 -14.25
CA GLN A 263 -24.06 -19.09 -12.81
C GLN A 263 -24.26 -17.80 -12.01
N ILE A 264 -23.47 -16.76 -12.32
CA ILE A 264 -23.62 -15.44 -11.70
C ILE A 264 -25.03 -14.89 -11.99
N ALA A 265 -25.46 -14.88 -13.24
CA ALA A 265 -26.77 -14.38 -13.65
C ALA A 265 -27.93 -15.14 -12.98
N ALA A 266 -27.78 -16.47 -12.78
CA ALA A 266 -28.78 -17.32 -12.17
C ALA A 266 -28.88 -17.09 -10.63
N SER A 267 -27.88 -16.52 -9.99
CA SER A 267 -27.84 -16.29 -8.55
C SER A 267 -28.91 -15.32 -8.05
N GLY A 268 -29.26 -14.31 -8.88
CA GLY A 268 -30.20 -13.24 -8.52
C GLY A 268 -29.67 -12.29 -7.43
N ALA A 269 -28.36 -12.23 -7.24
CA ALA A 269 -27.74 -11.28 -6.31
C ALA A 269 -27.89 -9.82 -6.76
N ASP A 270 -27.77 -8.86 -5.83
CA ASP A 270 -27.76 -7.43 -6.15
C ASP A 270 -26.44 -7.04 -6.84
N ALA A 271 -25.33 -7.65 -6.42
CA ALA A 271 -24.00 -7.39 -6.96
C ALA A 271 -23.16 -8.66 -7.10
N TYR A 272 -22.27 -8.66 -8.09
CA TYR A 272 -21.27 -9.72 -8.25
C TYR A 272 -19.87 -9.17 -7.99
N ILE A 273 -19.10 -9.88 -7.15
CA ILE A 273 -17.72 -9.53 -6.80
C ILE A 273 -16.78 -10.27 -7.76
N VAL A 274 -15.91 -9.53 -8.41
CA VAL A 274 -14.90 -10.06 -9.32
C VAL A 274 -13.53 -9.94 -8.68
N THR A 275 -12.95 -11.04 -8.24
CA THR A 275 -11.55 -11.12 -7.87
C THR A 275 -10.78 -11.68 -9.06
N TRP A 276 -10.22 -10.82 -9.87
CA TRP A 276 -9.41 -11.26 -11.01
C TRP A 276 -8.28 -10.27 -11.26
N ALA A 277 -7.12 -10.77 -11.70
CA ALA A 277 -5.91 -9.97 -11.90
C ALA A 277 -5.32 -10.22 -13.29
N GLY A 278 -4.68 -9.18 -13.85
CA GLY A 278 -3.95 -9.28 -15.10
C GLY A 278 -4.82 -9.49 -16.34
N SER A 279 -4.25 -10.11 -17.37
CA SER A 279 -4.86 -10.21 -18.71
C SER A 279 -6.18 -10.99 -18.76
N GLY A 280 -6.44 -11.87 -17.78
CA GLY A 280 -7.70 -12.63 -17.69
C GLY A 280 -8.92 -11.80 -17.27
N PHE A 281 -8.74 -10.60 -16.75
CA PHE A 281 -9.85 -9.69 -16.39
C PHE A 281 -10.65 -9.26 -17.62
N VAL A 282 -9.99 -8.98 -18.75
CA VAL A 282 -10.64 -8.48 -19.97
C VAL A 282 -11.65 -9.49 -20.54
N PRO A 283 -11.31 -10.75 -20.82
CA PRO A 283 -12.30 -11.72 -21.33
C PRO A 283 -13.40 -12.03 -20.30
N LEU A 284 -13.12 -11.95 -18.98
CA LEU A 284 -14.14 -12.10 -17.96
C LEU A 284 -15.19 -10.97 -18.07
N MET A 285 -14.75 -9.73 -18.09
CA MET A 285 -15.65 -8.58 -18.19
C MET A 285 -16.40 -8.53 -19.53
N GLN A 286 -15.73 -8.91 -20.63
CA GLN A 286 -16.41 -9.03 -21.94
C GLN A 286 -17.53 -10.06 -21.88
N SER A 287 -17.30 -11.22 -21.27
CA SER A 287 -18.33 -12.24 -21.08
C SER A 287 -19.49 -11.74 -20.21
N ALA A 288 -19.20 -10.97 -19.17
CA ALA A 288 -20.24 -10.34 -18.33
C ALA A 288 -21.15 -9.39 -19.13
N VAL A 289 -20.57 -8.62 -20.05
CA VAL A 289 -21.32 -7.74 -20.96
C VAL A 289 -22.13 -8.58 -21.94
N ASP A 290 -21.52 -9.55 -22.63
CA ASP A 290 -22.16 -10.37 -23.66
C ASP A 290 -23.33 -11.20 -23.10
N GLN A 291 -23.27 -11.62 -21.85
CA GLN A 291 -24.35 -12.33 -21.15
C GLN A 291 -25.36 -11.40 -20.47
N GLY A 292 -25.20 -10.08 -20.60
CA GLY A 292 -26.08 -9.09 -19.99
C GLY A 292 -26.08 -9.10 -18.44
N VAL A 293 -25.00 -9.58 -17.82
CA VAL A 293 -24.84 -9.56 -16.36
C VAL A 293 -24.73 -8.12 -15.87
N THR A 294 -23.93 -7.30 -16.56
CA THR A 294 -23.70 -5.88 -16.23
C THR A 294 -24.95 -5.00 -16.32
N GLU A 295 -26.01 -5.47 -16.99
CA GLU A 295 -27.30 -4.77 -17.08
C GLU A 295 -28.25 -5.12 -15.92
N LYS A 296 -28.03 -6.28 -15.27
CA LYS A 296 -28.92 -6.85 -14.26
C LYS A 296 -28.39 -6.75 -12.85
N MET A 297 -27.07 -6.74 -12.72
CA MET A 297 -26.37 -6.79 -11.44
C MET A 297 -25.27 -5.72 -11.40
N ALA A 298 -25.07 -5.13 -10.24
CA ALA A 298 -23.98 -4.19 -10.04
C ALA A 298 -22.63 -4.95 -10.00
N LEU A 299 -21.59 -4.34 -10.55
CA LEU A 299 -20.22 -4.79 -10.37
C LEU A 299 -19.75 -4.37 -8.97
N GLY A 300 -19.61 -5.33 -8.09
CA GLY A 300 -19.10 -5.16 -6.74
C GLY A 300 -17.62 -5.55 -6.65
N ALA A 301 -16.80 -5.01 -7.55
CA ALA A 301 -15.37 -5.24 -7.53
C ALA A 301 -14.65 -4.01 -7.00
N THR A 302 -13.49 -4.23 -6.36
CA THR A 302 -12.55 -3.16 -6.08
C THR A 302 -12.27 -2.37 -7.35
N PHE A 303 -12.09 -1.07 -7.24
CA PHE A 303 -11.61 -0.29 -8.37
C PHE A 303 -10.26 -0.81 -8.83
N ILE A 304 -10.06 -0.82 -10.14
CA ILE A 304 -8.93 -1.43 -10.81
C ILE A 304 -7.91 -0.37 -11.27
N ASP A 305 -6.91 -0.81 -12.03
CA ASP A 305 -5.90 0.07 -12.58
C ASP A 305 -6.48 1.16 -13.50
N ASN A 306 -5.77 2.26 -13.59
CA ASN A 306 -6.18 3.46 -14.32
C ASN A 306 -6.41 3.21 -15.82
N VAL A 307 -5.77 2.19 -16.40
CA VAL A 307 -5.86 1.87 -17.84
C VAL A 307 -7.17 1.18 -18.18
N LEU A 308 -7.63 0.29 -17.30
CA LEU A 308 -8.84 -0.52 -17.54
C LEU A 308 -10.12 0.17 -17.04
N MET A 309 -10.02 1.13 -16.11
CA MET A 309 -11.19 1.87 -15.62
C MET A 309 -12.05 2.50 -16.73
N PRO A 310 -11.49 3.22 -17.73
CA PRO A 310 -12.27 3.78 -18.83
C PRO A 310 -13.03 2.76 -19.66
N VAL A 311 -12.51 1.56 -19.75
CA VAL A 311 -13.06 0.48 -20.59
C VAL A 311 -14.26 -0.19 -19.93
N TRP A 312 -14.20 -0.46 -18.62
CA TRP A 312 -15.14 -1.36 -17.95
C TRP A 312 -16.05 -0.69 -16.91
N TYR A 313 -15.66 0.47 -16.37
CA TYR A 313 -16.36 1.08 -15.24
C TYR A 313 -17.24 2.29 -15.63
N GLY A 314 -17.50 2.51 -16.92
CA GLY A 314 -18.38 3.59 -17.36
C GLY A 314 -19.78 3.54 -16.74
N ASN A 315 -20.35 2.34 -16.59
CA ASN A 315 -21.65 2.12 -15.94
C ASN A 315 -21.59 2.19 -14.40
N ALA A 316 -20.41 2.16 -13.82
CA ALA A 316 -20.21 2.26 -12.36
C ALA A 316 -20.00 3.72 -11.91
N VAL A 317 -20.05 4.71 -12.79
CA VAL A 317 -19.94 6.13 -12.41
C VAL A 317 -21.07 6.48 -11.45
N GLY A 318 -20.72 7.06 -10.32
CA GLY A 318 -21.61 7.35 -9.20
C GLY A 318 -21.52 6.35 -8.04
N SER A 319 -20.96 5.15 -8.24
CA SER A 319 -20.75 4.17 -7.19
C SER A 319 -19.57 4.56 -6.29
N THR A 320 -19.58 3.98 -5.08
CA THR A 320 -18.53 4.11 -4.10
C THR A 320 -17.90 2.75 -3.87
N SER A 321 -16.58 2.68 -3.81
CA SER A 321 -15.84 1.43 -3.67
C SER A 321 -14.57 1.62 -2.85
N GLY A 322 -14.05 0.54 -2.29
CA GLY A 322 -12.73 0.47 -1.70
C GLY A 322 -11.64 0.43 -2.78
N ILE A 323 -10.48 0.98 -2.47
CA ILE A 323 -9.28 0.86 -3.29
C ILE A 323 -8.04 0.84 -2.39
N LEU A 324 -7.07 0.06 -2.77
CA LEU A 324 -5.82 -0.02 -1.98
C LEU A 324 -4.99 1.27 -2.06
N TYR A 325 -4.98 1.92 -3.21
CA TYR A 325 -4.31 3.19 -3.46
C TYR A 325 -4.83 3.83 -4.74
N HIS A 326 -5.00 5.15 -4.69
CA HIS A 326 -5.09 6.02 -5.86
C HIS A 326 -4.36 7.32 -5.52
N TYR A 327 -3.58 7.82 -6.45
CA TYR A 327 -2.67 8.97 -6.23
C TYR A 327 -3.37 10.24 -5.72
N SER A 328 -4.66 10.39 -5.99
CA SER A 328 -5.42 11.57 -5.57
C SER A 328 -5.85 11.57 -4.11
N ALA A 329 -5.82 10.40 -3.44
CA ALA A 329 -6.30 10.25 -2.07
C ALA A 329 -5.28 10.68 -1.01
N PRO A 330 -4.03 10.19 -0.98
CA PRO A 330 -3.05 10.60 0.03
C PRO A 330 -2.61 12.06 -0.15
N LYS A 331 -2.36 12.75 0.97
CA LYS A 331 -1.92 14.15 0.99
C LYS A 331 -0.63 14.28 1.81
N ASN A 332 0.50 13.83 1.23
CA ASN A 332 1.81 13.92 1.86
C ASN A 332 2.92 14.11 0.80
N ALA A 333 4.09 14.52 1.25
CA ALA A 333 5.22 14.86 0.37
C ALA A 333 5.76 13.65 -0.41
N ILE A 334 5.63 12.42 0.13
CA ILE A 334 6.11 11.19 -0.53
C ILE A 334 5.22 10.86 -1.72
N ASN A 335 3.90 10.95 -1.54
CA ASN A 335 2.95 10.79 -2.63
C ASN A 335 3.11 11.89 -3.70
N ASP A 336 3.38 13.13 -3.28
CA ASP A 336 3.61 14.23 -4.23
C ASP A 336 4.89 14.01 -5.04
N PHE A 337 5.95 13.47 -4.43
CA PHE A 337 7.17 13.07 -5.14
C PHE A 337 6.86 11.97 -6.16
N LEU A 338 6.17 10.89 -5.76
CA LEU A 338 5.82 9.79 -6.65
C LEU A 338 5.01 10.27 -7.86
N LYS A 339 3.98 11.09 -7.65
CA LYS A 339 3.17 11.72 -8.71
C LYS A 339 4.02 12.54 -9.67
N ALA A 340 4.89 13.38 -9.13
CA ALA A 340 5.73 14.25 -9.94
C ALA A 340 6.71 13.45 -10.81
N GLN A 341 7.32 12.39 -10.26
CA GLN A 341 8.28 11.58 -10.99
C GLN A 341 7.62 10.69 -12.05
N ASP A 342 6.51 10.02 -11.72
CA ASP A 342 5.77 9.22 -12.69
C ASP A 342 5.28 10.07 -13.87
N LYS A 343 4.69 11.22 -13.58
CA LYS A 343 4.23 12.12 -14.63
C LYS A 343 5.38 12.64 -15.50
N ALA A 344 6.51 13.02 -14.90
CA ALA A 344 7.65 13.57 -15.63
C ALA A 344 8.35 12.52 -16.49
N ARG A 345 8.52 11.29 -16.00
CA ARG A 345 9.34 10.26 -16.64
C ARG A 345 8.55 9.32 -17.55
N TYR A 346 7.33 8.98 -17.15
CA TYR A 346 6.48 8.00 -17.86
C TYR A 346 5.26 8.64 -18.54
N GLY A 347 4.92 9.88 -18.20
CA GLY A 347 3.76 10.59 -18.77
C GLY A 347 2.42 10.14 -18.16
N VAL A 348 2.45 9.29 -17.13
CA VAL A 348 1.27 8.73 -16.45
C VAL A 348 1.23 9.17 -14.98
N MET A 349 0.08 9.03 -14.36
CA MET A 349 -0.04 9.17 -12.90
C MET A 349 0.22 7.81 -12.24
N PRO A 350 0.65 7.79 -10.96
CA PRO A 350 0.81 6.55 -10.23
C PRO A 350 -0.49 5.73 -10.19
N ASP A 351 -0.34 4.41 -10.24
CA ASP A 351 -1.42 3.45 -10.27
C ASP A 351 -1.38 2.53 -9.04
N LEU A 352 -2.26 1.54 -8.97
CA LEU A 352 -2.58 0.68 -7.82
C LEU A 352 -1.36 0.28 -6.97
N PHE A 353 -0.30 -0.23 -7.60
CA PHE A 353 0.82 -0.85 -6.89
C PHE A 353 2.07 0.02 -6.84
N ASP A 354 2.00 1.26 -7.35
CA ASP A 354 3.14 2.17 -7.26
C ASP A 354 3.46 2.55 -5.80
N ALA A 355 2.44 2.65 -4.95
CA ALA A 355 2.69 2.85 -3.53
C ALA A 355 3.37 1.63 -2.87
N ASP A 356 3.05 0.40 -3.29
CA ASP A 356 3.60 -0.82 -2.70
C ASP A 356 5.07 -1.00 -3.06
N GLY A 357 5.45 -0.75 -4.32
CA GLY A 357 6.85 -0.81 -4.76
C GLY A 357 7.70 0.27 -4.09
N MET A 358 7.18 1.49 -3.97
CA MET A 358 7.86 2.58 -3.25
C MET A 358 8.03 2.26 -1.76
N ASN A 359 7.01 1.72 -1.10
CA ASN A 359 7.10 1.26 0.29
C ASN A 359 8.18 0.17 0.47
N ALA A 360 8.28 -0.76 -0.48
CA ALA A 360 9.31 -1.81 -0.42
C ALA A 360 10.73 -1.22 -0.48
N ALA A 361 10.96 -0.24 -1.35
CA ALA A 361 12.24 0.45 -1.44
C ALA A 361 12.58 1.25 -0.18
N ILE A 362 11.61 1.99 0.37
CA ILE A 362 11.77 2.73 1.61
C ILE A 362 12.12 1.77 2.75
N MET A 363 11.39 0.65 2.88
CA MET A 363 11.66 -0.36 3.89
C MET A 363 13.07 -0.97 3.76
N VAL A 364 13.56 -1.19 2.54
CA VAL A 364 14.95 -1.65 2.29
C VAL A 364 15.96 -0.68 2.90
N VAL A 365 15.83 0.60 2.57
CA VAL A 365 16.79 1.64 3.02
C VAL A 365 16.70 1.84 4.52
N GLU A 366 15.50 1.94 5.07
CA GLU A 366 15.27 2.08 6.53
C GLU A 366 15.80 0.87 7.31
N ALA A 367 15.67 -0.35 6.78
CA ALA A 367 16.20 -1.56 7.42
C ALA A 367 17.73 -1.56 7.44
N ILE A 368 18.39 -1.14 6.35
CA ILE A 368 19.85 -1.01 6.28
C ILE A 368 20.34 0.03 7.30
N GLN A 369 19.66 1.15 7.40
CA GLN A 369 19.99 2.21 8.37
C GLN A 369 19.77 1.74 9.82
N ALA A 370 18.62 1.12 10.12
CA ALA A 370 18.28 0.63 11.45
C ALA A 370 19.23 -0.48 11.91
N ALA A 371 19.73 -1.30 10.99
CA ALA A 371 20.74 -2.31 11.24
C ALA A 371 22.19 -1.77 11.25
N ASN A 372 22.35 -0.43 11.08
CA ASN A 372 23.66 0.24 11.03
C ASN A 372 24.64 -0.42 10.04
N GLY A 373 24.13 -0.83 8.85
CA GLY A 373 24.91 -1.46 7.79
C GLY A 373 25.20 -2.95 7.98
N ASP A 374 24.72 -3.58 9.04
CA ASP A 374 24.75 -5.05 9.17
C ASP A 374 23.63 -5.66 8.31
N VAL A 375 24.00 -6.22 7.17
CA VAL A 375 23.08 -6.83 6.20
C VAL A 375 22.96 -8.34 6.33
N SER A 376 23.36 -8.90 7.47
CA SER A 376 23.05 -10.30 7.80
C SER A 376 21.52 -10.48 7.89
N GLY A 377 21.02 -11.63 7.42
CA GLY A 377 19.58 -11.88 7.41
C GLY A 377 18.93 -11.77 8.80
N ASP A 378 19.63 -12.18 9.85
CA ASP A 378 19.13 -12.09 11.23
C ASP A 378 19.08 -10.64 11.75
N ALA A 379 20.08 -9.80 11.40
CA ALA A 379 20.06 -8.37 11.77
C ALA A 379 18.94 -7.64 11.07
N LEU A 380 18.80 -7.81 9.73
CA LEU A 380 17.74 -7.18 8.94
C LEU A 380 16.35 -7.64 9.40
N LYS A 381 16.16 -8.97 9.60
CA LYS A 381 14.90 -9.50 10.15
C LYS A 381 14.53 -8.82 11.47
N GLY A 382 15.51 -8.69 12.37
CA GLY A 382 15.29 -8.13 13.70
C GLY A 382 14.84 -6.67 13.71
N VAL A 383 15.27 -5.86 12.72
CA VAL A 383 14.86 -4.45 12.61
C VAL A 383 13.59 -4.28 11.78
N MET A 384 13.27 -5.22 10.88
CA MET A 384 12.04 -5.18 10.08
C MET A 384 10.80 -5.58 10.90
N GLU A 385 10.92 -6.46 11.88
CA GLU A 385 9.82 -6.86 12.76
C GLU A 385 9.40 -5.69 13.66
N GLY A 386 8.16 -5.23 13.54
CA GLY A 386 7.64 -4.06 14.26
C GLY A 386 8.09 -2.71 13.68
N MET A 387 8.74 -2.70 12.51
CA MET A 387 9.18 -1.47 11.85
C MET A 387 8.00 -0.55 11.53
N THR A 388 8.23 0.75 11.68
CA THR A 388 7.31 1.80 11.25
C THR A 388 8.06 2.79 10.38
N PHE A 389 7.51 3.13 9.22
CA PHE A 389 8.07 4.10 8.30
C PHE A 389 6.98 4.87 7.55
N GLU A 390 7.36 6.01 6.94
CA GLU A 390 6.45 6.82 6.13
C GLU A 390 6.55 6.43 4.65
N GLY A 391 5.40 6.29 3.99
CA GLY A 391 5.29 5.96 2.58
C GLY A 391 4.27 6.83 1.83
N PRO A 392 4.01 6.57 0.55
CA PRO A 392 3.04 7.34 -0.23
C PRO A 392 1.64 7.38 0.37
N LYS A 393 1.23 6.35 1.10
CA LYS A 393 -0.07 6.26 1.79
C LYS A 393 -0.04 6.77 3.23
N GLY A 394 1.07 7.34 3.70
CA GLY A 394 1.31 7.71 5.10
C GLY A 394 2.06 6.62 5.85
N THR A 395 1.84 6.54 7.16
CA THR A 395 2.56 5.63 8.05
C THR A 395 2.23 4.17 7.75
N VAL A 396 3.26 3.37 7.51
CA VAL A 396 3.20 1.91 7.38
C VAL A 396 3.78 1.28 8.64
N PHE A 397 3.09 0.31 9.23
CA PHE A 397 3.55 -0.44 10.39
C PHE A 397 3.61 -1.94 10.05
N ILE A 398 4.76 -2.56 10.22
CA ILE A 398 4.93 -4.00 10.04
C ILE A 398 4.56 -4.69 11.35
N ARG A 399 3.42 -5.34 11.38
CA ARG A 399 2.88 -5.99 12.57
C ARG A 399 3.78 -7.15 13.01
N PRO A 400 4.32 -7.15 14.25
CA PRO A 400 5.32 -8.14 14.66
C PRO A 400 4.77 -9.56 14.79
N GLU A 401 3.48 -9.72 14.96
CA GLU A 401 2.83 -11.03 15.13
C GLU A 401 2.95 -11.88 13.86
N ASP A 402 2.76 -11.28 12.68
CA ASP A 402 2.62 -12.01 11.42
C ASP A 402 3.24 -11.31 10.20
N HIS A 403 3.96 -10.21 10.42
CA HIS A 403 4.63 -9.40 9.39
C HIS A 403 3.71 -8.80 8.31
N VAL A 404 2.43 -8.61 8.63
CA VAL A 404 1.48 -7.89 7.79
C VAL A 404 1.73 -6.38 7.90
N ALA A 405 1.72 -5.68 6.76
CA ALA A 405 1.76 -4.22 6.75
C ALA A 405 0.38 -3.64 7.10
N ILE A 406 0.31 -2.88 8.19
CA ILE A 406 -0.87 -2.09 8.54
C ILE A 406 -0.69 -0.69 7.96
N GLN A 407 -1.57 -0.31 7.05
CA GLN A 407 -1.45 0.90 6.25
C GLN A 407 -2.81 1.43 5.83
N ASP A 408 -2.87 2.69 5.41
CA ASP A 408 -4.10 3.31 4.96
C ASP A 408 -4.55 2.73 3.61
N MET A 409 -5.87 2.58 3.46
CA MET A 409 -6.61 2.30 2.24
C MET A 409 -7.76 3.29 2.12
N TYR A 410 -8.45 3.33 1.00
CA TYR A 410 -9.36 4.43 0.73
C TYR A 410 -10.73 3.94 0.27
N ILE A 411 -11.77 4.68 0.65
CA ILE A 411 -13.10 4.61 0.07
C ILE A 411 -13.23 5.81 -0.85
N LEU A 412 -13.46 5.56 -2.12
CA LEU A 412 -13.56 6.58 -3.16
C LEU A 412 -14.88 6.46 -3.92
N LYS A 413 -15.40 7.58 -4.39
CA LYS A 413 -16.54 7.63 -5.30
C LYS A 413 -16.08 7.88 -6.71
N LEU A 414 -16.45 7.00 -7.63
CA LEU A 414 -16.15 7.15 -9.05
C LEU A 414 -17.02 8.26 -9.65
N VAL A 415 -16.43 9.32 -10.17
CA VAL A 415 -17.15 10.47 -10.72
C VAL A 415 -17.03 10.61 -12.23
N ASN A 416 -15.96 10.07 -12.82
CA ASN A 416 -15.78 9.96 -14.27
C ASN A 416 -14.75 8.85 -14.58
N VAL A 417 -14.65 8.47 -15.85
CA VAL A 417 -13.65 7.53 -16.38
C VAL A 417 -12.95 8.11 -17.62
N THR A 418 -12.99 9.43 -17.83
CA THR A 418 -12.51 10.07 -19.06
C THR A 418 -11.41 11.11 -18.83
N ASP A 419 -11.06 11.37 -17.57
CA ASP A 419 -9.98 12.29 -17.24
C ASP A 419 -8.63 11.73 -17.75
N PRO A 420 -7.84 12.51 -18.52
CA PRO A 420 -6.61 12.04 -19.14
C PRO A 420 -5.48 11.77 -18.14
N ASP A 421 -5.57 12.32 -16.93
CA ASP A 421 -4.64 12.10 -15.82
C ASP A 421 -5.24 11.10 -14.81
N ALA A 422 -6.27 10.32 -15.22
CA ALA A 422 -6.95 9.35 -14.37
C ALA A 422 -7.50 9.93 -13.05
N ASN A 423 -7.86 11.24 -13.03
CA ASN A 423 -8.50 11.85 -11.87
C ASN A 423 -9.98 11.45 -11.81
N PHE A 424 -10.22 10.17 -11.55
CA PHE A 424 -11.52 9.53 -11.68
C PHE A 424 -12.40 9.68 -10.43
N TYR A 425 -11.83 10.05 -9.29
CA TYR A 425 -12.50 9.85 -8.01
C TYR A 425 -12.65 11.10 -7.16
N GLU A 426 -13.73 11.12 -6.39
CA GLU A 426 -13.87 11.95 -5.20
C GLU A 426 -13.50 11.12 -3.96
N TYR A 427 -12.73 11.73 -3.06
CA TYR A 427 -12.38 11.13 -1.78
C TYR A 427 -13.62 11.07 -0.88
N VAL A 428 -13.85 9.91 -0.25
CA VAL A 428 -14.92 9.68 0.71
C VAL A 428 -14.35 9.47 2.10
N ASP A 429 -13.45 8.47 2.27
CA ASP A 429 -12.89 8.12 3.58
C ASP A 429 -11.54 7.45 3.46
N THR A 430 -10.79 7.42 4.56
CA THR A 430 -9.59 6.60 4.73
C THR A 430 -9.88 5.51 5.75
N THR A 431 -9.56 4.28 5.41
CA THR A 431 -9.63 3.11 6.30
C THR A 431 -8.21 2.66 6.66
N ARG A 432 -8.11 1.90 7.74
CA ARG A 432 -6.86 1.24 8.14
C ARG A 432 -7.15 -0.18 8.56
N PRO A 433 -7.38 -1.09 7.58
CA PRO A 433 -7.82 -2.44 7.89
C PRO A 433 -6.76 -3.24 8.66
N GLU A 434 -7.17 -3.83 9.76
CA GLU A 434 -6.37 -4.75 10.57
C GLU A 434 -6.89 -6.17 10.40
N PRO A 435 -6.29 -6.97 9.50
CA PRO A 435 -6.78 -8.31 9.20
C PRO A 435 -6.59 -9.27 10.37
N PRO A 436 -7.36 -10.39 10.43
CA PRO A 436 -7.15 -11.42 11.42
C PRO A 436 -5.76 -12.05 11.27
N CYS A 437 -5.25 -12.62 12.34
CA CYS A 437 -4.04 -13.42 12.32
C CYS A 437 -4.35 -14.80 11.72
N LEU A 438 -3.63 -15.16 10.66
CA LEU A 438 -3.87 -16.37 9.87
C LEU A 438 -2.70 -17.37 9.98
N LEU A 439 -1.88 -17.23 11.00
CA LEU A 439 -0.75 -18.12 11.26
C LEU A 439 -1.23 -19.57 11.45
N PRO A 440 -0.37 -20.55 11.10
CA PRO A 440 -0.69 -21.95 11.36
C PRO A 440 -0.89 -22.20 12.86
N GLU A 441 -1.70 -23.20 13.23
CA GLU A 441 -2.03 -23.52 14.64
C GLU A 441 -0.79 -23.65 15.52
N THR A 442 0.32 -24.15 14.98
CA THR A 442 1.60 -24.27 15.69
C THR A 442 2.22 -22.92 16.11
N LEU A 443 1.82 -21.84 15.47
CA LEU A 443 2.28 -20.47 15.74
C LEU A 443 1.18 -19.57 16.31
N LYS A 444 -0.01 -20.09 16.60
CA LYS A 444 -1.17 -19.34 17.09
C LYS A 444 -0.84 -18.46 18.30
N ALA A 445 0.06 -18.88 19.17
CA ALA A 445 0.49 -18.08 20.32
C ALA A 445 1.10 -16.73 19.93
N ARG A 446 1.70 -16.61 18.72
CA ARG A 446 2.21 -15.33 18.20
C ARG A 446 1.10 -14.31 17.93
N CYS A 447 -0.11 -14.76 17.59
CA CYS A 447 -1.23 -13.88 17.29
C CYS A 447 -1.68 -13.02 18.50
N GLY A 448 -1.31 -13.42 19.73
CA GLY A 448 -1.64 -12.64 20.92
C GLY A 448 -3.14 -12.41 21.08
N ALA A 449 -3.57 -11.15 21.06
CA ALA A 449 -4.97 -10.75 21.21
C ALA A 449 -5.70 -10.54 19.86
N LEU A 450 -5.04 -10.74 18.72
CA LEU A 450 -5.66 -10.57 17.41
C LEU A 450 -6.76 -11.63 17.18
N PRO A 451 -7.83 -11.29 16.43
CA PRO A 451 -8.76 -12.30 15.92
C PRO A 451 -7.99 -13.39 15.17
N TYR A 452 -8.32 -14.65 15.38
CA TYR A 452 -7.59 -15.77 14.79
C TYR A 452 -8.42 -16.54 13.78
N GLY A 453 -7.87 -16.75 12.59
CA GLY A 453 -8.48 -17.55 11.53
C GLY A 453 -9.58 -16.85 10.72
N SER A 454 -10.34 -15.95 11.32
CA SER A 454 -11.39 -15.14 10.71
C SER A 454 -11.51 -13.79 11.41
N LEU A 455 -12.30 -12.87 10.85
CA LEU A 455 -12.56 -11.57 11.48
C LEU A 455 -13.32 -11.69 12.78
N SER A 456 -14.19 -12.69 12.90
CA SER A 456 -14.90 -12.99 14.15
C SER A 456 -14.03 -13.72 15.18
N GLY A 457 -12.90 -14.29 14.75
CA GLY A 457 -12.04 -15.14 15.59
C GLY A 457 -12.66 -16.49 15.96
N GLN A 458 -13.68 -16.96 15.21
CA GLN A 458 -14.42 -18.22 15.46
C GLN A 458 -14.09 -19.29 14.41
#